data_827617c54d4879377d5e79f13f231c6d
#
_entry.id   827617c54d4879377d5e79f13f231c6d
#
_cell.length_a   1.000
_cell.length_b   1.000
_cell.length_c   1.000
_cell.angle_alpha   90.00
_cell.angle_beta   90.00
_cell.angle_gamma   90.00
#
_symmetry.space_group_name_H-M   'P 1'
#
loop_
_entity.id
_entity.type
_entity.pdbx_description
1 polymer ?
#
loop_
_entity_poly.entity_id
_entity_poly.type
_entity_poly.pdbx_seq_one_letter_code
_entity_poly.pdbx_strand_id
1 'polypeptide(L)'
;ATIGLVSSIHARIGSGDLLALGVSTFMNEMLEVASILNNADSRSLIVLDEVGRGTSTYDGIAISRAIIEYILDNIRARTLVATHFLELTEIERKGVKNYHMAISKEGEEINFLYLLKPGRAEGSFGIKVAQRAGLPQEVIKRAEELLRDLKVSKDLPALERVYTESLKEEERQILEDIAQLDIANLTPLQALLRLASLKERLMELRKVGGDRWKVW
;
A
#
# COMPACT_ATOMS: atom_id res chain seq x y z
N ALA A 1 -5.66 -27.64 21.72
CA ALA A 1 -5.53 -26.18 21.78
C ALA A 1 -6.32 -25.67 22.99
N THR A 2 -5.82 -24.66 23.66
CA THR A 2 -6.52 -23.95 24.74
C THR A 2 -6.91 -22.58 24.22
N ILE A 3 -8.21 -22.29 24.14
CA ILE A 3 -8.75 -21.03 23.64
C ILE A 3 -9.53 -20.38 24.77
N GLY A 4 -9.22 -19.11 25.09
CA GLY A 4 -9.97 -18.34 26.08
C GLY A 4 -11.40 -18.01 25.58
N LEU A 5 -12.33 -17.87 26.49
CA LEU A 5 -13.70 -17.44 26.18
C LEU A 5 -13.67 -16.03 25.57
N VAL A 6 -14.45 -15.82 24.52
CA VAL A 6 -14.64 -14.53 23.86
C VAL A 6 -16.09 -14.08 23.97
N SER A 7 -16.33 -12.77 23.96
CA SER A 7 -17.68 -12.18 24.01
C SER A 7 -18.43 -12.39 22.68
N SER A 8 -17.70 -12.30 21.57
CA SER A 8 -18.24 -12.44 20.22
C SER A 8 -17.15 -12.88 19.25
N ILE A 9 -17.56 -13.43 18.12
CA ILE A 9 -16.69 -13.77 17.00
C ILE A 9 -17.18 -12.98 15.78
N HIS A 10 -16.30 -12.19 15.21
CA HIS A 10 -16.55 -11.43 13.99
C HIS A 10 -15.63 -11.97 12.91
N ALA A 11 -16.19 -12.32 11.77
CA ALA A 11 -15.40 -12.86 10.66
C ALA A 11 -15.78 -12.18 9.36
N ARG A 12 -14.76 -11.73 8.62
CA ARG A 12 -14.85 -11.34 7.21
C ARG A 12 -13.99 -12.31 6.43
N ILE A 13 -14.62 -13.28 5.77
CA ILE A 13 -13.95 -14.37 5.04
C ILE A 13 -14.58 -14.49 3.66
N GLY A 14 -13.73 -14.45 2.62
CA GLY A 14 -14.13 -14.65 1.23
C GLY A 14 -14.82 -13.45 0.57
N SER A 15 -14.98 -13.52 -0.74
CA SER A 15 -15.76 -12.58 -1.55
C SER A 15 -17.21 -13.11 -1.66
N GLY A 16 -18.09 -12.61 -0.82
CA GLY A 16 -19.53 -12.81 -1.04
C GLY A 16 -19.97 -11.96 -2.23
N ASP A 17 -20.11 -12.54 -3.40
CA ASP A 17 -20.71 -11.86 -4.55
C ASP A 17 -22.20 -11.69 -4.31
N LEU A 18 -22.59 -10.58 -3.72
CA LEU A 18 -23.98 -10.11 -3.68
C LEU A 18 -24.31 -9.31 -4.96
N LEU A 19 -24.00 -9.85 -6.13
CA LEU A 19 -24.38 -9.29 -7.44
C LEU A 19 -25.88 -8.98 -7.54
N ALA A 20 -26.70 -9.64 -6.75
CA ALA A 20 -28.15 -9.43 -6.71
C ALA A 20 -28.59 -8.06 -6.16
N LEU A 21 -27.73 -7.32 -5.48
CA LEU A 21 -28.07 -6.02 -4.86
C LEU A 21 -27.47 -4.79 -5.57
N GLY A 22 -26.74 -4.98 -6.68
CA GLY A 22 -26.12 -3.88 -7.43
C GLY A 22 -25.03 -3.12 -6.67
N VAL A 23 -24.55 -3.67 -5.56
CA VAL A 23 -23.48 -3.09 -4.73
C VAL A 23 -22.14 -3.68 -5.19
N SER A 24 -21.11 -2.85 -5.34
CA SER A 24 -19.78 -3.36 -5.67
C SER A 24 -19.28 -4.29 -4.56
N THR A 25 -18.51 -5.32 -4.95
CA THR A 25 -17.93 -6.29 -4.01
C THR A 25 -17.11 -5.59 -2.93
N PHE A 26 -16.38 -4.53 -3.29
CA PHE A 26 -15.60 -3.72 -2.35
C PHE A 26 -16.48 -2.93 -1.36
N MET A 27 -17.60 -2.35 -1.81
CA MET A 27 -18.54 -1.66 -0.91
C MET A 27 -19.12 -2.65 0.12
N ASN A 28 -19.51 -3.84 -0.31
CA ASN A 28 -20.02 -4.88 0.60
C ASN A 28 -18.96 -5.28 1.63
N GLU A 29 -17.72 -5.47 1.18
CA GLU A 29 -16.58 -5.73 2.06
C GLU A 29 -16.43 -4.63 3.12
N MET A 30 -16.48 -3.36 2.72
CA MET A 30 -16.36 -2.24 3.64
C MET A 30 -17.54 -2.12 4.62
N LEU A 31 -18.75 -2.46 4.22
CA LEU A 31 -19.91 -2.53 5.11
C LEU A 31 -19.74 -3.62 6.18
N GLU A 32 -19.24 -4.80 5.80
CA GLU A 32 -18.97 -5.88 6.75
C GLU A 32 -17.86 -5.49 7.73
N VAL A 33 -16.76 -4.91 7.23
CA VAL A 33 -15.66 -4.42 8.09
C VAL A 33 -16.15 -3.32 9.02
N ALA A 34 -16.93 -2.35 8.52
CA ALA A 34 -17.51 -1.30 9.35
C ALA A 34 -18.40 -1.87 10.46
N SER A 35 -19.22 -2.89 10.14
CA SER A 35 -20.02 -3.59 11.15
C SER A 35 -19.14 -4.24 12.23
N ILE A 36 -18.03 -4.88 11.83
CA ILE A 36 -17.07 -5.49 12.77
C ILE A 36 -16.48 -4.42 13.68
N LEU A 37 -15.96 -3.32 13.10
CA LEU A 37 -15.28 -2.27 13.87
C LEU A 37 -16.22 -1.55 14.86
N ASN A 38 -17.51 -1.45 14.53
CA ASN A 38 -18.51 -0.80 15.36
C ASN A 38 -19.07 -1.70 16.48
N ASN A 39 -19.00 -3.04 16.33
CA ASN A 39 -19.62 -3.97 17.28
C ASN A 39 -18.61 -4.81 18.08
N ALA A 40 -17.35 -4.87 17.67
CA ALA A 40 -16.33 -5.63 18.39
C ALA A 40 -15.87 -4.87 19.64
N ASP A 41 -15.56 -5.66 20.69
CA ASP A 41 -14.97 -5.19 21.94
C ASP A 41 -13.61 -5.87 22.22
N SER A 42 -12.95 -5.50 23.31
CA SER A 42 -11.62 -6.05 23.68
C SER A 42 -11.61 -7.54 23.98
N ARG A 43 -12.77 -8.17 24.16
CA ARG A 43 -12.95 -9.59 24.40
C ARG A 43 -13.40 -10.35 23.16
N SER A 44 -13.61 -9.67 22.06
CA SER A 44 -13.97 -10.27 20.78
C SER A 44 -12.79 -11.04 20.15
N LEU A 45 -13.12 -11.96 19.25
CA LEU A 45 -12.21 -12.55 18.28
C LEU A 45 -12.59 -12.02 16.90
N ILE A 46 -11.64 -11.36 16.22
CA ILE A 46 -11.83 -10.84 14.88
C ILE A 46 -11.00 -11.69 13.91
N VAL A 47 -11.61 -12.08 12.79
CA VAL A 47 -10.95 -12.80 11.69
C VAL A 47 -11.17 -12.00 10.41
N LEU A 48 -10.08 -11.51 9.82
CA LEU A 48 -10.09 -10.77 8.55
C LEU A 48 -9.29 -11.54 7.49
N ASP A 49 -9.92 -11.82 6.37
CA ASP A 49 -9.31 -12.56 5.29
C ASP A 49 -9.30 -11.72 4.02
N GLU A 50 -8.09 -11.37 3.53
CA GLU A 50 -7.81 -10.62 2.32
C GLU A 50 -8.57 -9.30 2.19
N VAL A 51 -8.72 -8.54 3.27
CA VAL A 51 -9.36 -7.21 3.24
C VAL A 51 -8.57 -6.25 2.35
N GLY A 52 -9.30 -5.45 1.55
CA GLY A 52 -8.72 -4.48 0.62
C GLY A 52 -8.43 -5.04 -0.77
N ARG A 53 -8.80 -6.30 -1.07
CA ARG A 53 -8.55 -6.92 -2.38
C ARG A 53 -9.44 -6.34 -3.50
N GLY A 54 -10.59 -5.79 -3.15
CA GLY A 54 -11.61 -5.30 -4.10
C GLY A 54 -11.34 -3.92 -4.70
N THR A 55 -10.19 -3.29 -4.42
CA THR A 55 -9.81 -1.96 -4.90
C THR A 55 -8.39 -1.92 -5.45
N SER A 56 -7.85 -0.73 -5.73
CA SER A 56 -6.45 -0.57 -6.16
C SER A 56 -5.49 -1.08 -5.08
N THR A 57 -4.31 -1.57 -5.48
CA THR A 57 -3.32 -2.13 -4.54
C THR A 57 -2.96 -1.15 -3.42
N TYR A 58 -2.70 0.12 -3.77
CA TYR A 58 -2.31 1.13 -2.78
C TYR A 58 -3.45 1.51 -1.83
N ASP A 59 -4.67 1.67 -2.34
CA ASP A 59 -5.85 1.91 -1.49
C ASP A 59 -6.12 0.71 -0.58
N GLY A 60 -6.01 -0.50 -1.12
CA GLY A 60 -6.17 -1.74 -0.35
C GLY A 60 -5.17 -1.84 0.80
N ILE A 61 -3.89 -1.59 0.55
CA ILE A 61 -2.84 -1.56 1.58
C ILE A 61 -3.14 -0.49 2.64
N ALA A 62 -3.46 0.74 2.21
CA ALA A 62 -3.70 1.86 3.11
C ALA A 62 -4.90 1.61 4.03
N ILE A 63 -6.02 1.14 3.47
CA ILE A 63 -7.24 0.83 4.21
C ILE A 63 -7.00 -0.34 5.18
N SER A 64 -6.41 -1.43 4.70
CA SER A 64 -6.13 -2.61 5.53
C SER A 64 -5.21 -2.28 6.70
N ARG A 65 -4.17 -1.47 6.46
CA ARG A 65 -3.27 -0.99 7.51
C ARG A 65 -4.00 -0.14 8.54
N ALA A 66 -4.81 0.81 8.10
CA ALA A 66 -5.59 1.67 8.99
C ALA A 66 -6.58 0.86 9.85
N ILE A 67 -7.23 -0.17 9.29
CA ILE A 67 -8.11 -1.09 10.01
C ILE A 67 -7.33 -1.83 11.11
N ILE A 68 -6.16 -2.39 10.78
CA ILE A 68 -5.32 -3.11 11.74
C ILE A 68 -4.88 -2.17 12.88
N GLU A 69 -4.41 -0.97 12.55
CA GLU A 69 -4.00 0.03 13.52
C GLU A 69 -5.17 0.46 14.42
N TYR A 70 -6.36 0.67 13.86
CA TYR A 70 -7.57 1.00 14.61
C TYR A 70 -7.95 -0.12 15.60
N ILE A 71 -7.90 -1.38 15.17
CA ILE A 71 -8.17 -2.52 16.06
C ILE A 71 -7.16 -2.56 17.20
N LEU A 72 -5.87 -2.36 16.92
CA LEU A 72 -4.80 -2.36 17.92
C LEU A 72 -4.95 -1.26 18.97
N ASP A 73 -5.31 -0.05 18.54
CA ASP A 73 -5.33 1.13 19.40
C ASP A 73 -6.64 1.27 20.15
N ASN A 74 -7.76 1.01 19.50
CA ASN A 74 -9.09 1.35 20.01
C ASN A 74 -9.85 0.12 20.51
N ILE A 75 -9.91 -0.96 19.74
CA ILE A 75 -10.71 -2.15 20.10
C ILE A 75 -9.90 -3.09 21.00
N ARG A 76 -8.64 -3.34 20.65
CA ARG A 76 -7.72 -4.25 21.36
C ARG A 76 -8.20 -5.71 21.41
N ALA A 77 -9.00 -6.11 20.43
CA ALA A 77 -9.49 -7.47 20.28
C ALA A 77 -8.37 -8.43 19.84
N ARG A 78 -8.54 -9.70 20.12
CA ARG A 78 -7.71 -10.75 19.50
C ARG A 78 -8.07 -10.85 18.04
N THR A 79 -7.07 -10.68 17.16
CA THR A 79 -7.33 -10.58 15.72
C THR A 79 -6.40 -11.50 14.94
N LEU A 80 -6.97 -12.20 13.98
CA LEU A 80 -6.25 -12.95 12.96
C LEU A 80 -6.47 -12.23 11.62
N VAL A 81 -5.39 -11.90 10.93
CA VAL A 81 -5.44 -11.24 9.62
C VAL A 81 -4.67 -12.09 8.63
N ALA A 82 -5.36 -12.60 7.62
CA ALA A 82 -4.73 -13.18 6.44
C ALA A 82 -4.67 -12.12 5.35
N THR A 83 -3.53 -11.98 4.70
CA THR A 83 -3.31 -10.98 3.67
C THR A 83 -2.26 -11.44 2.65
N HIS A 84 -2.42 -10.98 1.42
CA HIS A 84 -1.41 -11.10 0.36
C HIS A 84 -0.55 -9.84 0.23
N PHE A 85 -0.87 -8.77 0.96
CA PHE A 85 -0.08 -7.54 1.00
C PHE A 85 1.12 -7.71 1.93
N LEU A 86 2.32 -7.90 1.35
CA LEU A 86 3.55 -8.06 2.12
C LEU A 86 3.90 -6.81 2.94
N GLU A 87 3.48 -5.65 2.47
CA GLU A 87 3.67 -4.35 3.11
C GLU A 87 3.02 -4.29 4.50
N LEU A 88 1.93 -5.01 4.72
CA LEU A 88 1.28 -5.09 6.04
C LEU A 88 2.11 -5.85 7.06
N THR A 89 3.02 -6.71 6.61
CA THR A 89 3.94 -7.43 7.52
C THR A 89 5.03 -6.53 8.10
N GLU A 90 5.16 -5.29 7.59
CA GLU A 90 6.11 -4.28 8.09
C GLU A 90 5.58 -3.54 9.33
N ILE A 91 4.38 -3.84 9.79
CA ILE A 91 3.81 -3.24 11.00
C ILE A 91 4.58 -3.76 12.22
N GLU A 92 5.55 -2.98 12.69
CA GLU A 92 6.37 -3.28 13.88
C GLU A 92 5.78 -2.61 15.12
N ARG A 93 4.74 -3.26 15.69
CA ARG A 93 4.06 -2.74 16.88
C ARG A 93 3.91 -3.83 17.94
N LYS A 94 3.95 -3.42 19.21
CA LYS A 94 3.67 -4.35 20.34
C LYS A 94 2.29 -4.94 20.17
N GLY A 95 2.21 -6.27 20.25
CA GLY A 95 0.95 -7.03 20.08
C GLY A 95 0.75 -7.59 18.68
N VAL A 96 1.57 -7.22 17.70
CA VAL A 96 1.56 -7.79 16.33
C VAL A 96 2.61 -8.88 16.21
N LYS A 97 2.24 -9.99 15.59
CA LYS A 97 3.16 -11.08 15.22
C LYS A 97 2.86 -11.54 13.81
N ASN A 98 3.90 -11.63 13.01
CA ASN A 98 3.83 -12.13 11.66
C ASN A 98 4.05 -13.64 11.61
N TYR A 99 3.28 -14.30 10.76
CA TYR A 99 3.42 -15.70 10.42
C TYR A 99 3.29 -15.86 8.91
N HIS A 100 3.85 -16.92 8.37
CA HIS A 100 3.73 -17.27 6.96
C HIS A 100 3.47 -18.76 6.79
N MET A 101 2.88 -19.13 5.66
CA MET A 101 2.75 -20.52 5.26
C MET A 101 4.11 -21.01 4.75
N ALA A 102 4.60 -22.07 5.37
CA ALA A 102 5.90 -22.63 5.05
C ALA A 102 5.91 -23.31 3.67
N ILE A 103 7.01 -23.16 2.99
CA ILE A 103 7.31 -23.84 1.74
C ILE A 103 8.60 -24.65 1.88
N SER A 104 8.74 -25.72 1.09
CA SER A 104 10.00 -26.40 0.83
C SER A 104 10.46 -26.08 -0.59
N LYS A 105 11.75 -25.82 -0.75
CA LYS A 105 12.39 -25.59 -2.05
C LYS A 105 13.29 -26.79 -2.34
N GLU A 106 12.96 -27.57 -3.35
CA GLU A 106 13.79 -28.66 -3.85
C GLU A 106 14.20 -28.33 -5.31
N GLY A 107 15.39 -27.74 -5.45
CA GLY A 107 15.83 -27.18 -6.72
C GLY A 107 14.93 -26.02 -7.18
N GLU A 108 14.30 -26.16 -8.34
CA GLU A 108 13.32 -25.18 -8.86
C GLU A 108 11.88 -25.43 -8.39
N GLU A 109 11.62 -26.58 -7.77
CA GLU A 109 10.27 -26.93 -7.30
C GLU A 109 9.97 -26.31 -5.94
N ILE A 110 8.71 -25.84 -5.82
CA ILE A 110 8.17 -25.27 -4.58
C ILE A 110 7.04 -26.17 -4.11
N ASN A 111 7.19 -26.71 -2.90
CA ASN A 111 6.15 -27.49 -2.24
C ASN A 111 5.55 -26.69 -1.07
N PHE A 112 4.23 -26.52 -1.08
CA PHE A 112 3.50 -25.90 0.03
C PHE A 112 3.34 -26.91 1.14
N LEU A 113 3.90 -26.60 2.31
CA LEU A 113 3.88 -27.54 3.46
C LEU A 113 2.61 -27.41 4.31
N TYR A 114 1.79 -26.37 4.07
CA TYR A 114 0.58 -26.06 4.86
C TYR A 114 0.86 -25.97 6.39
N LEU A 115 2.07 -25.53 6.72
CA LEU A 115 2.52 -25.32 8.09
C LEU A 115 2.72 -23.83 8.33
N LEU A 116 2.13 -23.33 9.42
CA LEU A 116 2.29 -21.95 9.85
C LEU A 116 3.62 -21.80 10.61
N LYS A 117 4.50 -20.89 10.12
CA LYS A 117 5.78 -20.58 10.78
C LYS A 117 5.84 -19.11 11.17
N PRO A 118 6.53 -18.78 12.29
CA PRO A 118 6.77 -17.39 12.67
C PRO A 118 7.62 -16.68 11.63
N GLY A 119 7.38 -15.37 11.49
CA GLY A 119 8.14 -14.50 10.59
C GLY A 119 7.35 -14.08 9.36
N ARG A 120 7.98 -13.23 8.55
CA ARG A 120 7.42 -12.71 7.29
C ARG A 120 7.63 -13.72 6.16
N ALA A 121 6.77 -13.68 5.14
CA ALA A 121 7.00 -14.44 3.92
C ALA A 121 8.16 -13.80 3.11
N GLU A 122 9.01 -14.64 2.51
CA GLU A 122 10.16 -14.19 1.73
C GLU A 122 9.79 -13.63 0.34
N GLY A 123 8.51 -13.66 -0.04
CA GLY A 123 8.00 -13.19 -1.33
C GLY A 123 6.75 -13.90 -1.78
N SER A 124 6.34 -13.64 -3.02
CA SER A 124 5.19 -14.30 -3.66
C SER A 124 5.67 -15.39 -4.62
N PHE A 125 4.86 -16.43 -4.77
CA PHE A 125 5.14 -17.60 -5.61
C PHE A 125 4.11 -17.78 -6.73
N GLY A 126 3.37 -16.71 -7.06
CA GLY A 126 2.26 -16.75 -8.02
C GLY A 126 2.64 -17.33 -9.38
N ILE A 127 3.79 -16.94 -9.95
CA ILE A 127 4.25 -17.46 -11.25
C ILE A 127 4.56 -18.97 -11.16
N LYS A 128 5.15 -19.42 -10.06
CA LYS A 128 5.43 -20.86 -9.88
C LYS A 128 4.13 -21.67 -9.70
N VAL A 129 3.14 -21.10 -9.02
CA VAL A 129 1.79 -21.70 -8.93
C VAL A 129 1.14 -21.77 -10.31
N ALA A 130 1.22 -20.71 -11.11
CA ALA A 130 0.70 -20.66 -12.46
C ALA A 130 1.37 -21.71 -13.38
N GLN A 131 2.68 -21.86 -13.28
CA GLN A 131 3.43 -22.90 -13.97
C GLN A 131 2.93 -24.30 -13.61
N ARG A 132 2.73 -24.54 -12.32
CA ARG A 132 2.23 -25.81 -11.79
C ARG A 132 0.79 -26.11 -12.18
N ALA A 133 0.00 -25.05 -12.37
CA ALA A 133 -1.39 -25.13 -12.89
C ALA A 133 -1.44 -25.43 -14.40
N GLY A 134 -0.29 -25.50 -15.09
CA GLY A 134 -0.22 -25.87 -16.50
C GLY A 134 -0.34 -24.71 -17.48
N LEU A 135 -0.07 -23.45 -17.05
CA LEU A 135 -0.03 -22.34 -18.01
C LEU A 135 1.07 -22.57 -19.05
N PRO A 136 0.84 -22.14 -20.33
CA PRO A 136 1.85 -22.28 -21.39
C PRO A 136 3.20 -21.68 -21.00
N GLN A 137 4.28 -22.34 -21.38
CA GLN A 137 5.65 -21.93 -20.98
C GLN A 137 6.01 -20.53 -21.48
N GLU A 138 5.49 -20.12 -22.64
CA GLU A 138 5.68 -18.77 -23.17
C GLU A 138 5.06 -17.70 -22.24
N VAL A 139 3.90 -17.98 -21.67
CA VAL A 139 3.22 -17.09 -20.71
C VAL A 139 4.03 -16.98 -19.42
N ILE A 140 4.55 -18.11 -18.93
CA ILE A 140 5.38 -18.15 -17.72
C ILE A 140 6.66 -17.34 -17.90
N LYS A 141 7.40 -17.57 -19.01
CA LYS A 141 8.62 -16.80 -19.32
C LYS A 141 8.35 -15.31 -19.39
N ARG A 142 7.26 -14.92 -20.09
CA ARG A 142 6.90 -13.51 -20.20
C ARG A 142 6.52 -12.89 -18.85
N ALA A 143 5.81 -13.65 -18.01
CA ALA A 143 5.47 -13.21 -16.66
C ALA A 143 6.72 -12.99 -15.77
N GLU A 144 7.74 -13.85 -15.90
CA GLU A 144 9.02 -13.72 -15.19
C GLU A 144 9.82 -12.49 -15.64
N GLU A 145 9.82 -12.18 -16.95
CA GLU A 145 10.41 -10.95 -17.49
C GLU A 145 9.72 -9.71 -16.91
N LEU A 146 8.39 -9.66 -17.04
CA LEU A 146 7.59 -8.55 -16.55
C LEU A 146 7.76 -8.35 -15.03
N LEU A 147 7.83 -9.45 -14.25
CA LEU A 147 8.05 -9.35 -12.82
C LEU A 147 9.43 -8.77 -12.48
N ARG A 148 10.46 -9.09 -13.27
CA ARG A 148 11.78 -8.46 -13.11
C ARG A 148 11.74 -6.97 -13.37
N ASP A 149 11.09 -6.55 -14.47
CA ASP A 149 10.95 -5.15 -14.83
C ASP A 149 10.17 -4.35 -13.75
N LEU A 150 9.07 -4.94 -13.23
CA LEU A 150 8.29 -4.36 -12.15
C LEU A 150 9.06 -4.25 -10.82
N LYS A 151 9.94 -5.22 -10.52
CA LYS A 151 10.81 -5.14 -9.33
C LYS A 151 11.86 -4.06 -9.47
N VAL A 152 12.50 -3.96 -10.63
CA VAL A 152 13.44 -2.87 -10.93
C VAL A 152 12.74 -1.51 -10.84
N SER A 153 11.49 -1.40 -11.30
CA SER A 153 10.68 -0.18 -11.16
C SER A 153 10.30 0.13 -9.71
N LYS A 154 10.18 -0.88 -8.83
CA LYS A 154 9.95 -0.68 -7.38
C LYS A 154 11.20 -0.21 -6.62
N ASP A 155 12.39 -0.52 -7.12
CA ASP A 155 13.66 0.03 -6.60
C ASP A 155 13.91 1.48 -7.09
N LEU A 156 13.12 1.97 -8.05
CA LEU A 156 13.03 3.38 -8.45
C LEU A 156 12.39 4.34 -7.39
N PRO A 157 11.61 3.90 -6.37
CA PRO A 157 11.10 4.83 -5.36
C PRO A 157 12.19 5.59 -4.58
N ALA A 158 13.40 5.05 -4.50
CA ALA A 158 14.52 5.80 -3.93
C ALA A 158 14.91 6.99 -4.85
N LEU A 159 14.94 6.79 -6.15
CA LEU A 159 15.18 7.85 -7.14
C LEU A 159 13.98 8.79 -7.25
N GLU A 160 12.74 8.27 -7.23
CA GLU A 160 11.52 9.11 -7.20
C GLU A 160 11.38 9.90 -5.89
N ARG A 161 11.77 9.34 -4.74
CA ARG A 161 11.80 10.08 -3.48
C ARG A 161 12.89 11.16 -3.49
N VAL A 162 14.09 10.86 -3.94
CA VAL A 162 15.17 11.84 -4.12
C VAL A 162 14.74 12.91 -5.12
N TYR A 163 14.07 12.53 -6.22
CA TYR A 163 13.57 13.47 -7.23
C TYR A 163 12.41 14.33 -6.69
N THR A 164 11.49 13.74 -5.93
CA THR A 164 10.36 14.45 -5.30
C THR A 164 10.82 15.33 -4.13
N GLU A 165 11.85 14.93 -3.40
CA GLU A 165 12.48 15.74 -2.35
C GLU A 165 13.29 16.89 -2.95
N SER A 166 14.02 16.64 -4.03
CA SER A 166 14.72 17.67 -4.81
C SER A 166 13.76 18.71 -5.39
N LEU A 167 12.64 18.27 -6.00
CA LEU A 167 11.61 19.18 -6.50
C LEU A 167 10.94 20.01 -5.39
N LYS A 168 10.68 19.40 -4.22
CA LYS A 168 10.15 20.15 -3.06
C LYS A 168 11.14 21.16 -2.52
N GLU A 169 12.41 20.85 -2.53
CA GLU A 169 13.46 21.79 -2.11
C GLU A 169 13.58 22.98 -3.06
N GLU A 170 13.52 22.76 -4.38
CA GLU A 170 13.51 23.83 -5.36
C GLU A 170 12.23 24.68 -5.30
N GLU A 171 11.06 24.07 -5.09
CA GLU A 171 9.79 24.79 -4.82
C GLU A 171 9.91 25.65 -3.56
N ARG A 172 10.47 25.10 -2.49
CA ARG A 172 10.70 25.82 -1.23
C ARG A 172 11.65 27.00 -1.44
N GLN A 173 12.73 26.80 -2.17
CA GLN A 173 13.67 27.85 -2.48
C GLN A 173 13.04 29.00 -3.29
N ILE A 174 12.17 28.69 -4.24
CA ILE A 174 11.42 29.72 -5.00
C ILE A 174 10.50 30.53 -4.06
N LEU A 175 9.81 29.84 -3.13
CA LEU A 175 8.96 30.51 -2.14
C LEU A 175 9.76 31.40 -1.17
N GLU A 176 10.91 30.93 -0.72
CA GLU A 176 11.83 31.72 0.12
C GLU A 176 12.37 32.93 -0.64
N ASP A 177 12.77 32.77 -1.91
CA ASP A 177 13.23 33.87 -2.77
C ASP A 177 12.14 34.93 -2.98
N ILE A 178 10.87 34.52 -3.09
CA ILE A 178 9.70 35.42 -3.18
C ILE A 178 9.48 36.14 -1.84
N ALA A 179 9.55 35.40 -0.72
CA ALA A 179 9.32 35.97 0.62
C ALA A 179 10.39 36.97 1.04
N GLN A 180 11.62 36.82 0.54
CA GLN A 180 12.76 37.71 0.82
C GLN A 180 12.86 38.89 -0.14
N LEU A 181 11.96 39.01 -1.13
CA LEU A 181 11.94 40.14 -2.07
C LEU A 181 11.58 41.46 -1.37
N ASP A 182 12.54 42.34 -1.22
CA ASP A 182 12.30 43.72 -0.75
C ASP A 182 11.74 44.58 -1.89
N ILE A 183 10.41 44.42 -2.09
CA ILE A 183 9.69 45.09 -3.21
C ILE A 183 9.81 46.63 -3.12
N ALA A 184 9.95 47.20 -1.92
CA ALA A 184 10.00 48.63 -1.72
C ALA A 184 11.31 49.28 -2.27
N ASN A 185 12.38 48.51 -2.31
CA ASN A 185 13.71 48.98 -2.77
C ASN A 185 14.11 48.48 -4.16
N LEU A 186 13.21 47.81 -4.89
CA LEU A 186 13.44 47.37 -6.26
C LEU A 186 13.04 48.45 -7.28
N THR A 187 13.90 48.72 -8.26
CA THR A 187 13.46 49.44 -9.43
C THR A 187 12.51 48.61 -10.29
N PRO A 188 11.62 49.24 -11.11
CA PRO A 188 10.69 48.51 -11.98
C PRO A 188 11.38 47.49 -12.90
N LEU A 189 12.58 47.78 -13.39
CA LEU A 189 13.35 46.88 -14.24
C LEU A 189 13.88 45.69 -13.43
N GLN A 190 14.38 45.92 -12.22
CA GLN A 190 14.87 44.86 -11.33
C GLN A 190 13.70 43.93 -10.91
N ALA A 191 12.53 44.48 -10.61
CA ALA A 191 11.33 43.69 -10.30
C ALA A 191 10.92 42.79 -11.47
N LEU A 192 10.91 43.32 -12.69
CA LEU A 192 10.61 42.54 -13.90
C LEU A 192 11.63 41.43 -14.15
N LEU A 193 12.93 41.71 -14.00
CA LEU A 193 13.98 40.68 -14.15
C LEU A 193 13.88 39.57 -13.08
N ARG A 194 13.58 39.94 -11.85
CA ARG A 194 13.35 38.94 -10.75
C ARG A 194 12.14 38.06 -11.01
N LEU A 195 11.01 38.67 -11.44
CA LEU A 195 9.80 37.93 -11.79
C LEU A 195 10.02 37.01 -13.01
N ALA A 196 10.76 37.45 -14.02
CA ALA A 196 11.10 36.61 -15.16
C ALA A 196 11.93 35.39 -14.74
N SER A 197 12.96 35.59 -13.93
CA SER A 197 13.80 34.50 -13.41
C SER A 197 12.99 33.49 -12.56
N LEU A 198 12.16 33.96 -11.64
CA LEU A 198 11.29 33.10 -10.84
C LEU A 198 10.30 32.30 -11.70
N LYS A 199 9.73 32.95 -12.73
CA LYS A 199 8.83 32.33 -13.71
C LYS A 199 9.53 31.23 -14.51
N GLU A 200 10.75 31.46 -14.98
CA GLU A 200 11.53 30.47 -15.73
C GLU A 200 11.80 29.24 -14.85
N ARG A 201 12.30 29.44 -13.63
CA ARG A 201 12.54 28.34 -12.67
C ARG A 201 11.26 27.55 -12.39
N LEU A 202 10.13 28.23 -12.19
CA LEU A 202 8.83 27.59 -11.99
C LEU A 202 8.36 26.80 -13.22
N MET A 203 8.66 27.31 -14.43
CA MET A 203 8.32 26.60 -15.67
C MET A 203 9.19 25.37 -15.91
N GLU A 204 10.45 25.38 -15.51
CA GLU A 204 11.33 24.22 -15.56
C GLU A 204 10.84 23.13 -14.62
N LEU A 205 10.48 23.46 -13.38
CA LEU A 205 9.86 22.53 -12.42
C LEU A 205 8.57 21.91 -12.96
N ARG A 206 7.74 22.70 -13.67
CA ARG A 206 6.52 22.21 -14.32
C ARG A 206 6.78 21.20 -15.43
N LYS A 207 7.83 21.35 -16.21
CA LYS A 207 8.21 20.40 -17.27
C LYS A 207 8.63 19.05 -16.69
N VAL A 208 9.24 19.07 -15.53
CA VAL A 208 9.75 17.88 -14.84
C VAL A 208 8.68 17.20 -13.98
N GLY A 209 7.74 17.97 -13.41
CA GLY A 209 6.72 17.50 -12.47
C GLY A 209 5.47 16.86 -13.08
N GLY A 210 5.32 16.78 -14.41
CA GLY A 210 4.18 16.16 -15.08
C GLY A 210 2.81 16.81 -14.77
N ASP A 211 1.74 16.03 -14.88
CA ASP A 211 0.33 16.47 -14.81
C ASP A 211 -0.18 16.99 -13.43
N ARG A 212 0.69 17.15 -12.46
CA ARG A 212 0.34 17.57 -11.08
C ARG A 212 -0.24 18.99 -10.98
N TRP A 213 -0.14 19.80 -12.06
CA TRP A 213 -0.52 21.21 -12.10
C TRP A 213 -1.79 21.50 -12.93
N LYS A 214 -2.59 20.47 -13.24
CA LYS A 214 -3.85 20.64 -13.99
C LYS A 214 -5.06 21.02 -13.14
N VAL A 215 -4.84 21.63 -11.99
CA VAL A 215 -5.95 22.19 -11.20
C VAL A 215 -5.76 23.69 -11.10
N TRP A 216 -6.25 24.40 -12.12
CA TRP A 216 -6.84 25.77 -12.14
C TRP A 216 -7.27 26.11 -13.57
#